data_717f6ff22e6273cdddef90a261fe16af
#
_entry.id   717f6ff22e6273cdddef90a261fe16af
#
_cell.length_a   1.000
_cell.length_b   1.000
_cell.length_c   1.000
_cell.angle_alpha   90.00
_cell.angle_beta   90.00
_cell.angle_gamma   90.00
#
_symmetry.space_group_name_H-M   'P 1'
#
loop_
_entity.id
_entity.type
_entity.pdbx_description
1 polymer ?
#
loop_
_entity_poly.entity_id
_entity_poly.type
_entity_poly.pdbx_seq_one_letter_code
_entity_poly.pdbx_strand_id
1 'polypeptide(L)'
;MAIDLEIKDNHLHFDGINLFRGNANSVQLGSVGGKKTPSTQENYLQVEANIPVKKLKVNKVTVITLNGARISGADVSASVDVPKLGTLSASAVATKLKEETLKLVKIDVLPRDVVDAANDSPKVLDALIQSGRDGRIAHQVITVMEAATAETVNRGGTFSIEPGDGGPSLKVRGGSTEIATVQISSGATFAYLLLKPKWDANQQKNWKKIEDWEDDQWSLF
;
A
#
# COMPACT_ATOMS: atom_id res chain seq x y z
N MET A 1 -23.99 -7.34 -0.42
CA MET A 1 -23.76 -5.88 -0.19
C MET A 1 -22.93 -5.37 -1.36
N ALA A 2 -23.32 -4.30 -2.04
CA ALA A 2 -22.47 -3.72 -3.09
C ALA A 2 -21.28 -3.05 -2.41
N ILE A 3 -20.08 -3.33 -2.89
CA ILE A 3 -18.85 -2.69 -2.41
C ILE A 3 -18.86 -1.26 -2.97
N ASP A 4 -18.71 -0.27 -2.09
CA ASP A 4 -18.59 1.12 -2.48
C ASP A 4 -17.12 1.44 -2.77
N LEU A 5 -16.83 1.84 -4.00
CA LEU A 5 -15.49 2.23 -4.45
C LEU A 5 -15.56 3.62 -5.07
N GLU A 6 -14.96 4.60 -4.42
CA GLU A 6 -14.83 5.95 -4.94
C GLU A 6 -13.36 6.31 -5.13
N ILE A 7 -12.99 6.64 -6.37
CA ILE A 7 -11.62 7.04 -6.71
C ILE A 7 -11.59 8.57 -6.77
N LYS A 8 -10.81 9.18 -5.86
CA LYS A 8 -10.53 10.62 -5.84
C LYS A 8 -9.04 10.87 -6.06
N ASP A 9 -8.65 12.12 -6.31
CA ASP A 9 -7.26 12.50 -6.51
C ASP A 9 -6.38 12.13 -5.31
N ASN A 10 -6.85 12.40 -4.12
CA ASN A 10 -6.10 12.32 -2.87
C ASN A 10 -6.40 11.06 -2.05
N HIS A 11 -7.50 10.35 -2.33
CA HIS A 11 -7.84 9.11 -1.62
C HIS A 11 -8.67 8.14 -2.45
N LEU A 12 -8.64 6.89 -2.03
CA LEU A 12 -9.51 5.83 -2.48
C LEU A 12 -10.45 5.45 -1.33
N HIS A 13 -11.74 5.70 -1.49
CA HIS A 13 -12.72 5.16 -0.56
C HIS A 13 -13.08 3.73 -0.94
N PHE A 14 -12.88 2.81 -0.04
CA PHE A 14 -13.15 1.39 -0.25
C PHE A 14 -13.58 0.73 1.07
N ASP A 15 -14.76 0.11 1.07
CA ASP A 15 -15.30 -0.65 2.20
C ASP A 15 -15.29 0.13 3.54
N GLY A 16 -15.70 1.41 3.48
CA GLY A 16 -15.74 2.30 4.64
C GLY A 16 -14.39 2.87 5.07
N ILE A 17 -13.30 2.59 4.34
CA ILE A 17 -11.95 3.05 4.65
C ILE A 17 -11.47 4.02 3.58
N ASN A 18 -10.85 5.12 4.01
CA ASN A 18 -10.19 6.06 3.11
C ASN A 18 -8.68 5.78 3.07
N LEU A 19 -8.20 5.28 1.94
CA LEU A 19 -6.78 5.02 1.70
C LEU A 19 -6.14 6.23 1.03
N PHE A 20 -4.90 6.51 1.38
CA PHE A 20 -4.11 7.57 0.77
C PHE A 20 -3.79 7.28 -0.68
N ARG A 21 -3.81 8.32 -1.54
CA ARG A 21 -3.36 8.26 -2.92
C ARG A 21 -2.25 9.26 -3.24
N GLY A 22 -2.16 10.34 -2.48
CA GLY A 22 -1.06 11.29 -2.64
C GLY A 22 0.29 10.58 -2.59
N ASN A 23 1.16 10.85 -3.56
CA ASN A 23 2.50 10.26 -3.70
C ASN A 23 2.54 8.72 -3.76
N ALA A 24 1.43 8.05 -4.12
CA ALA A 24 1.34 6.59 -4.08
C ALA A 24 2.39 5.88 -4.94
N ASN A 25 2.79 6.50 -6.07
CA ASN A 25 3.85 6.00 -6.95
C ASN A 25 5.23 5.86 -6.27
N SER A 26 5.47 6.56 -5.16
CA SER A 26 6.71 6.44 -4.37
C SER A 26 6.58 5.52 -3.17
N VAL A 27 5.37 5.06 -2.87
CA VAL A 27 5.09 4.23 -1.70
C VAL A 27 5.06 2.76 -2.10
N GLN A 28 5.72 1.94 -1.31
CA GLN A 28 5.63 0.48 -1.37
C GLN A 28 5.28 -0.08 0.02
N LEU A 29 4.95 -1.35 0.06
CA LEU A 29 4.71 -2.04 1.32
C LEU A 29 5.95 -1.94 2.23
N GLY A 30 5.76 -1.47 3.46
CA GLY A 30 6.87 -1.22 4.40
C GLY A 30 7.59 0.12 4.20
N SER A 31 7.11 1.03 3.35
CA SER A 31 7.62 2.40 3.27
C SER A 31 7.37 3.13 4.58
N VAL A 32 8.38 3.87 5.04
CA VAL A 32 8.33 4.69 6.25
C VAL A 32 8.74 6.11 5.96
N GLY A 33 8.21 7.05 6.74
CA GLY A 33 8.56 8.48 6.62
C GLY A 33 7.56 9.37 7.32
N GLY A 34 7.60 10.67 7.03
CA GLY A 34 6.71 11.66 7.61
C GLY A 34 5.41 11.84 6.80
N LYS A 35 4.27 11.81 7.47
CA LYS A 35 3.00 12.24 6.87
C LYS A 35 3.06 13.74 6.64
N LYS A 36 2.83 14.16 5.42
CA LYS A 36 2.72 15.58 5.05
C LYS A 36 1.26 15.94 4.87
N THR A 37 0.90 17.11 5.38
CA THR A 37 -0.44 17.70 5.25
C THR A 37 -0.25 19.11 4.68
N PRO A 38 0.01 19.25 3.36
CA PRO A 38 0.17 20.56 2.76
C PRO A 38 -1.16 21.32 2.80
N SER A 39 -1.09 22.64 2.75
CA SER A 39 -2.24 23.55 2.72
C SER A 39 -3.19 23.33 1.54
N THR A 40 -2.78 22.53 0.55
CA THR A 40 -3.51 22.19 -0.68
C THR A 40 -4.34 20.90 -0.58
N GLN A 41 -4.54 20.34 0.61
CA GLN A 41 -5.41 19.19 0.90
C GLN A 41 -4.91 17.80 0.48
N GLU A 42 -3.69 17.64 0.04
CA GLU A 42 -3.13 16.33 -0.29
C GLU A 42 -2.30 15.78 0.89
N ASN A 43 -2.94 14.98 1.73
CA ASN A 43 -2.20 14.20 2.71
C ASN A 43 -1.45 13.06 2.02
N TYR A 44 -0.15 12.95 2.25
CA TYR A 44 0.67 11.88 1.67
C TYR A 44 1.82 11.45 2.59
N LEU A 45 2.38 10.27 2.32
CA LEU A 45 3.62 9.81 2.93
C LEU A 45 4.82 10.33 2.14
N GLN A 46 5.68 11.13 2.77
CA GLN A 46 7.02 11.40 2.27
C GLN A 46 7.92 10.25 2.68
N VAL A 47 8.27 9.38 1.72
CA VAL A 47 9.08 8.20 2.00
C VAL A 47 10.52 8.60 2.29
N GLU A 48 11.06 8.14 3.42
CA GLU A 48 12.44 8.37 3.88
C GLU A 48 13.26 7.08 3.94
N ALA A 49 12.59 5.96 4.22
CA ALA A 49 13.22 4.65 4.24
C ALA A 49 12.18 3.56 3.93
N ASN A 50 12.66 2.32 3.76
CA ASN A 50 11.80 1.16 3.58
C ASN A 50 12.25 0.04 4.51
N ILE A 51 11.29 -0.67 5.09
CA ILE A 51 11.55 -1.92 5.80
C ILE A 51 12.13 -2.92 4.79
N PRO A 52 13.23 -3.62 5.11
CA PRO A 52 13.76 -4.63 4.21
C PRO A 52 12.71 -5.69 3.86
N VAL A 53 12.48 -5.90 2.57
CA VAL A 53 11.41 -6.77 2.03
C VAL A 53 11.41 -8.16 2.68
N LYS A 54 12.61 -8.73 2.91
CA LYS A 54 12.77 -10.06 3.56
C LYS A 54 12.23 -10.13 5.00
N LYS A 55 11.96 -8.99 5.64
CA LYS A 55 11.36 -8.91 6.98
C LYS A 55 9.84 -8.77 6.95
N LEU A 56 9.26 -8.52 5.78
CA LEU A 56 7.82 -8.37 5.62
C LEU A 56 7.17 -9.72 5.35
N LYS A 57 6.21 -10.08 6.18
CA LYS A 57 5.41 -11.30 6.00
C LYS A 57 4.03 -10.91 5.48
N VAL A 58 3.74 -11.25 4.22
CA VAL A 58 2.41 -11.02 3.66
C VAL A 58 1.41 -11.88 4.41
N ASN A 59 0.44 -11.23 5.02
CA ASN A 59 -0.64 -11.90 5.73
C ASN A 59 -1.75 -12.31 4.76
N LYS A 60 -2.16 -11.39 3.90
CA LYS A 60 -3.28 -11.60 2.99
C LYS A 60 -3.09 -10.85 1.68
N VAL A 61 -3.49 -11.49 0.59
CA VAL A 61 -3.68 -10.86 -0.71
C VAL A 61 -5.15 -11.06 -1.11
N THR A 62 -5.81 -9.99 -1.48
CA THR A 62 -7.24 -10.01 -1.81
C THR A 62 -7.48 -9.31 -3.14
N VAL A 63 -8.02 -10.03 -4.11
CA VAL A 63 -8.54 -9.43 -5.34
C VAL A 63 -9.88 -8.78 -5.03
N ILE A 64 -9.97 -7.48 -5.29
CA ILE A 64 -11.18 -6.71 -5.05
C ILE A 64 -12.13 -6.93 -6.22
N THR A 65 -13.27 -7.53 -5.95
CA THR A 65 -14.31 -7.77 -6.94
C THR A 65 -15.27 -6.59 -6.94
N LEU A 66 -15.38 -5.91 -8.06
CA LEU A 66 -16.15 -4.68 -8.21
C LEU A 66 -17.61 -4.92 -8.69
N ASN A 67 -18.20 -6.07 -8.41
CA ASN A 67 -19.55 -6.41 -8.85
C ASN A 67 -20.58 -5.36 -8.38
N GLY A 68 -21.06 -4.55 -9.30
CA GLY A 68 -22.03 -3.49 -9.02
C GLY A 68 -21.45 -2.27 -8.29
N ALA A 69 -20.12 -2.16 -8.16
CA ALA A 69 -19.49 -1.01 -7.55
C ALA A 69 -19.75 0.27 -8.35
N ARG A 70 -20.09 1.34 -7.64
CA ARG A 70 -20.11 2.68 -8.22
C ARG A 70 -18.68 3.19 -8.27
N ILE A 71 -18.07 3.20 -9.44
CA ILE A 71 -16.77 3.85 -9.65
C ILE A 71 -17.06 5.30 -10.02
N SER A 72 -16.88 6.21 -9.09
CA SER A 72 -17.02 7.65 -9.26
C SER A 72 -15.64 8.33 -9.20
N GLY A 73 -15.53 9.55 -9.74
CA GLY A 73 -14.32 10.37 -9.63
C GLY A 73 -13.32 10.19 -10.77
N ALA A 74 -13.74 10.50 -12.00
CA ALA A 74 -12.95 10.20 -13.20
C ALA A 74 -11.87 11.23 -13.61
N ASP A 75 -11.79 12.38 -12.95
CA ASP A 75 -10.84 13.46 -13.31
C ASP A 75 -9.60 13.44 -12.41
N VAL A 76 -8.90 12.32 -12.40
CA VAL A 76 -7.73 12.13 -11.53
C VAL A 76 -6.45 12.24 -12.35
N SER A 77 -5.59 13.19 -11.99
CA SER A 77 -4.31 13.45 -12.67
C SER A 77 -3.21 12.45 -12.33
N ALA A 78 -3.35 11.70 -11.24
CA ALA A 78 -2.36 10.73 -10.80
C ALA A 78 -2.25 9.55 -11.78
N SER A 79 -1.04 9.08 -12.00
CA SER A 79 -0.76 7.88 -12.80
C SER A 79 -0.30 6.73 -11.92
N VAL A 80 -0.42 5.51 -12.43
CA VAL A 80 0.04 4.28 -11.79
C VAL A 80 0.70 3.38 -12.83
N ASP A 81 1.77 2.71 -12.43
CA ASP A 81 2.43 1.72 -13.26
C ASP A 81 1.74 0.36 -13.11
N VAL A 82 1.14 -0.11 -14.20
CA VAL A 82 0.50 -1.42 -14.25
C VAL A 82 1.47 -2.40 -14.88
N PRO A 83 1.85 -3.47 -14.18
CA PRO A 83 2.74 -4.50 -14.72
C PRO A 83 2.28 -4.95 -16.12
N LYS A 84 3.21 -4.99 -17.08
CA LYS A 84 3.02 -5.33 -18.50
C LYS A 84 2.24 -4.29 -19.35
N LEU A 85 1.50 -3.36 -18.76
CA LEU A 85 0.73 -2.35 -19.49
C LEU A 85 1.38 -0.96 -19.49
N GLY A 86 2.39 -0.76 -18.62
CA GLY A 86 3.05 0.54 -18.44
C GLY A 86 2.22 1.52 -17.61
N THR A 87 2.56 2.81 -17.71
CA THR A 87 1.94 3.87 -16.91
C THR A 87 0.55 4.22 -17.45
N LEU A 88 -0.46 4.10 -16.61
CA LEU A 88 -1.85 4.47 -16.91
C LEU A 88 -2.29 5.65 -16.03
N SER A 89 -3.08 6.57 -16.59
CA SER A 89 -3.77 7.58 -15.78
C SER A 89 -4.84 6.92 -14.91
N ALA A 90 -5.19 7.54 -13.79
CA ALA A 90 -6.23 7.00 -12.92
C ALA A 90 -7.61 6.94 -13.62
N SER A 91 -7.90 7.84 -14.55
CA SER A 91 -9.11 7.78 -15.39
C SER A 91 -9.10 6.56 -16.32
N ALA A 92 -7.95 6.23 -16.93
CA ALA A 92 -7.79 5.02 -17.74
C ALA A 92 -7.94 3.76 -16.88
N VAL A 93 -7.39 3.76 -15.66
CA VAL A 93 -7.58 2.67 -14.69
C VAL A 93 -9.05 2.51 -14.34
N ALA A 94 -9.76 3.60 -14.01
CA ALA A 94 -11.20 3.57 -13.69
C ALA A 94 -12.04 2.98 -14.83
N THR A 95 -11.74 3.36 -16.07
CA THR A 95 -12.40 2.80 -17.27
C THR A 95 -12.15 1.30 -17.38
N LYS A 96 -10.89 0.88 -17.29
CA LYS A 96 -10.50 -0.54 -17.40
C LYS A 96 -11.00 -1.41 -16.24
N LEU A 97 -11.17 -0.83 -15.04
CA LEU A 97 -11.82 -1.50 -13.92
C LEU A 97 -13.30 -1.74 -14.20
N LYS A 98 -14.01 -0.76 -14.82
CA LYS A 98 -15.40 -0.94 -15.27
C LYS A 98 -15.55 -1.99 -16.37
N GLU A 99 -14.59 -2.08 -17.27
CA GLU A 99 -14.50 -3.09 -18.33
C GLU A 99 -14.01 -4.45 -17.82
N GLU A 100 -13.71 -4.57 -16.54
CA GLU A 100 -13.17 -5.78 -15.89
C GLU A 100 -11.85 -6.29 -16.49
N THR A 101 -11.15 -5.50 -17.29
CA THR A 101 -9.84 -5.84 -17.85
C THR A 101 -8.70 -5.63 -16.84
N LEU A 102 -8.93 -4.78 -15.82
CA LEU A 102 -8.06 -4.61 -14.65
C LEU A 102 -8.81 -5.00 -13.38
N LYS A 103 -8.03 -5.36 -12.36
CA LYS A 103 -8.51 -5.60 -11.00
C LYS A 103 -7.63 -4.85 -10.00
N LEU A 104 -8.23 -4.44 -8.90
CA LEU A 104 -7.50 -3.96 -7.74
C LEU A 104 -7.11 -5.15 -6.86
N VAL A 105 -5.87 -5.16 -6.41
CA VAL A 105 -5.34 -6.20 -5.53
C VAL A 105 -4.79 -5.56 -4.27
N LYS A 106 -5.38 -5.92 -3.14
CA LYS A 106 -4.97 -5.49 -1.81
C LYS A 106 -3.93 -6.47 -1.26
N ILE A 107 -2.81 -5.93 -0.78
CA ILE A 107 -1.72 -6.68 -0.16
C ILE A 107 -1.54 -6.15 1.25
N ASP A 108 -1.72 -7.02 2.22
CA ASP A 108 -1.68 -6.69 3.65
C ASP A 108 -0.50 -7.38 4.35
N VAL A 109 0.18 -6.63 5.22
CA VAL A 109 1.03 -7.16 6.28
C VAL A 109 0.37 -6.86 7.62
N LEU A 110 0.40 -7.80 8.54
CA LEU A 110 -0.15 -7.55 9.88
C LEU A 110 0.58 -6.38 10.54
N PRO A 111 -0.14 -5.44 11.16
CA PRO A 111 0.46 -4.30 11.85
C PRO A 111 1.58 -4.70 12.81
N ARG A 112 1.40 -5.76 13.57
CA ARG A 112 2.41 -6.28 14.49
C ARG A 112 3.71 -6.69 13.79
N ASP A 113 3.60 -7.43 12.68
CA ASP A 113 4.77 -7.89 11.92
C ASP A 113 5.55 -6.71 11.32
N VAL A 114 4.82 -5.66 10.90
CA VAL A 114 5.42 -4.42 10.41
C VAL A 114 6.16 -3.68 11.52
N VAL A 115 5.57 -3.58 12.71
CA VAL A 115 6.17 -2.92 13.88
C VAL A 115 7.41 -3.68 14.34
N ASP A 116 7.33 -5.00 14.45
CA ASP A 116 8.48 -5.85 14.81
C ASP A 116 9.62 -5.69 13.79
N ALA A 117 9.29 -5.72 12.49
CA ALA A 117 10.26 -5.53 11.40
C ALA A 117 10.89 -4.12 11.41
N ALA A 118 10.13 -3.08 11.78
CA ALA A 118 10.63 -1.71 11.94
C ALA A 118 11.58 -1.60 13.15
N ASN A 119 11.19 -2.16 14.29
CA ASN A 119 12.03 -2.20 15.51
C ASN A 119 13.36 -2.92 15.27
N ASP A 120 13.35 -3.98 14.47
CA ASP A 120 14.54 -4.74 14.09
C ASP A 120 15.38 -4.08 12.97
N SER A 121 15.02 -2.89 12.53
CA SER A 121 15.66 -2.20 11.42
C SER A 121 16.14 -0.80 11.86
N PRO A 122 17.36 -0.62 12.36
CA PRO A 122 17.84 0.64 12.95
C PRO A 122 17.64 1.85 12.04
N LYS A 123 17.94 1.74 10.73
CA LYS A 123 17.75 2.84 9.76
C LYS A 123 16.28 3.25 9.62
N VAL A 124 15.36 2.27 9.68
CA VAL A 124 13.92 2.52 9.61
C VAL A 124 13.44 3.20 10.88
N LEU A 125 13.90 2.71 12.02
CA LEU A 125 13.56 3.29 13.32
C LEU A 125 14.07 4.73 13.44
N ASP A 126 15.31 4.99 13.01
CA ASP A 126 15.90 6.33 12.98
C ASP A 126 15.08 7.29 12.09
N ALA A 127 14.66 6.85 10.89
CA ALA A 127 13.82 7.65 10.00
C ALA A 127 12.48 8.00 10.65
N LEU A 128 11.84 7.04 11.32
CA LEU A 128 10.60 7.27 12.06
C LEU A 128 10.78 8.23 13.24
N ILE A 129 11.86 8.10 14.00
CA ILE A 129 12.19 9.02 15.10
C ILE A 129 12.43 10.43 14.56
N GLN A 130 13.15 10.57 13.46
CA GLN A 130 13.38 11.87 12.81
C GLN A 130 12.08 12.52 12.30
N SER A 131 11.17 11.72 11.77
CA SER A 131 9.83 12.19 11.35
C SER A 131 8.93 12.59 12.54
N GLY A 132 9.30 12.22 13.75
CA GLY A 132 8.61 12.61 14.97
C GLY A 132 7.17 12.08 15.03
N ARG A 133 6.26 12.96 15.44
CA ARG A 133 4.81 12.62 15.55
C ARG A 133 4.15 12.37 14.19
N ASP A 134 4.78 12.80 13.11
CA ASP A 134 4.30 12.59 11.75
C ASP A 134 4.79 11.27 11.15
N GLY A 135 5.66 10.54 11.87
CA GLY A 135 6.16 9.23 11.45
C GLY A 135 5.04 8.24 11.15
N ARG A 136 5.11 7.59 9.99
CA ARG A 136 4.11 6.62 9.51
C ARG A 136 4.78 5.46 8.80
N ILE A 137 4.07 4.34 8.76
CA ILE A 137 4.49 3.12 8.06
C ILE A 137 3.36 2.67 7.15
N ALA A 138 3.65 2.40 5.87
CA ALA A 138 2.70 1.79 4.95
C ALA A 138 2.63 0.27 5.19
N HIS A 139 1.50 -0.23 5.71
CA HIS A 139 1.32 -1.64 6.03
C HIS A 139 0.36 -2.37 5.08
N GLN A 140 -0.40 -1.61 4.33
CA GLN A 140 -1.30 -2.12 3.31
C GLN A 140 -1.12 -1.30 2.04
N VAL A 141 -1.07 -1.97 0.90
CA VAL A 141 -1.07 -1.33 -0.41
C VAL A 141 -2.14 -1.94 -1.30
N ILE A 142 -2.72 -1.12 -2.15
CA ILE A 142 -3.56 -1.54 -3.27
C ILE A 142 -2.77 -1.30 -4.54
N THR A 143 -2.64 -2.33 -5.35
CA THR A 143 -2.02 -2.28 -6.67
C THR A 143 -3.04 -2.61 -7.75
N VAL A 144 -2.75 -2.23 -8.99
CA VAL A 144 -3.58 -2.51 -10.16
C VAL A 144 -2.93 -3.64 -10.96
N MET A 145 -3.70 -4.64 -11.35
CA MET A 145 -3.22 -5.77 -12.14
C MET A 145 -4.19 -6.10 -13.28
N GLU A 146 -3.66 -6.68 -14.36
CA GLU A 146 -4.49 -7.32 -15.37
C GLU A 146 -5.37 -8.41 -14.75
N ALA A 147 -6.60 -8.55 -15.22
CA ALA A 147 -7.57 -9.50 -14.67
C ALA A 147 -7.04 -10.93 -14.63
N ALA A 148 -6.38 -11.40 -15.70
CA ALA A 148 -5.78 -12.73 -15.74
C ALA A 148 -4.68 -12.96 -14.68
N THR A 149 -3.85 -11.93 -14.44
CA THR A 149 -2.84 -11.97 -13.39
C THR A 149 -3.48 -11.98 -12.00
N ALA A 150 -4.48 -11.13 -11.78
CA ALA A 150 -5.22 -11.07 -10.52
C ALA A 150 -5.94 -12.40 -10.22
N GLU A 151 -6.54 -13.05 -11.21
CA GLU A 151 -7.14 -14.38 -11.05
C GLU A 151 -6.13 -15.44 -10.65
N THR A 152 -4.92 -15.40 -11.23
CA THR A 152 -3.83 -16.30 -10.85
C THR A 152 -3.41 -16.07 -9.39
N VAL A 153 -3.30 -14.81 -8.99
CA VAL A 153 -3.04 -14.42 -7.59
C VAL A 153 -4.15 -14.94 -6.66
N ASN A 154 -5.40 -14.81 -7.07
CA ASN A 154 -6.55 -15.25 -6.26
C ASN A 154 -6.60 -16.77 -6.03
N ARG A 155 -5.98 -17.57 -6.92
CA ARG A 155 -5.86 -19.04 -6.78
C ARG A 155 -4.71 -19.47 -5.89
N GLY A 156 -3.86 -18.55 -5.46
CA GLY A 156 -2.71 -18.84 -4.60
C GLY A 156 -3.12 -19.17 -3.17
N GLY A 157 -2.37 -20.08 -2.54
CA GLY A 157 -2.56 -20.46 -1.14
C GLY A 157 -1.62 -19.76 -0.17
N THR A 158 -0.41 -19.39 -0.63
CA THR A 158 0.59 -18.70 0.17
C THR A 158 1.26 -17.59 -0.63
N PHE A 159 1.68 -16.56 0.09
CA PHE A 159 2.27 -15.36 -0.50
C PHE A 159 3.57 -15.01 0.21
N SER A 160 4.57 -14.60 -0.55
CA SER A 160 5.80 -14.01 -0.01
C SER A 160 6.22 -12.81 -0.87
N ILE A 161 6.90 -11.85 -0.26
CA ILE A 161 7.53 -10.76 -0.98
C ILE A 161 9.02 -11.00 -0.97
N GLU A 162 9.63 -10.96 -2.14
CA GLU A 162 11.06 -11.14 -2.33
C GLU A 162 11.67 -9.94 -3.05
N PRO A 163 12.96 -9.64 -2.80
CA PRO A 163 13.68 -8.67 -3.61
C PRO A 163 13.71 -9.10 -5.08
N GLY A 164 13.51 -8.16 -6.00
CA GLY A 164 13.63 -8.37 -7.45
C GLY A 164 14.41 -7.23 -8.08
N ASP A 165 14.88 -7.42 -9.32
CA ASP A 165 15.75 -6.47 -10.03
C ASP A 165 15.08 -5.09 -10.28
N GLY A 166 13.74 -5.05 -10.33
CA GLY A 166 12.96 -3.82 -10.52
C GLY A 166 12.16 -3.39 -9.27
N GLY A 167 12.48 -3.92 -8.08
CA GLY A 167 11.74 -3.70 -6.84
C GLY A 167 11.17 -4.98 -6.25
N PRO A 168 10.36 -4.89 -5.19
CA PRO A 168 9.74 -6.04 -4.56
C PRO A 168 8.87 -6.85 -5.54
N SER A 169 8.90 -8.17 -5.41
CA SER A 169 8.06 -9.09 -6.17
C SER A 169 7.17 -9.91 -5.25
N LEU A 170 5.89 -9.99 -5.55
CA LEU A 170 4.95 -10.89 -4.90
C LEU A 170 5.08 -12.27 -5.55
N LYS A 171 5.51 -13.26 -4.78
CA LYS A 171 5.45 -14.66 -5.19
C LYS A 171 4.18 -15.30 -4.66
N VAL A 172 3.51 -15.98 -5.56
CA VAL A 172 2.24 -16.67 -5.31
C VAL A 172 2.50 -18.17 -5.45
N ARG A 173 2.16 -18.94 -4.42
CA ARG A 173 2.37 -20.39 -4.40
C ARG A 173 1.07 -21.13 -4.13
N GLY A 174 0.84 -22.22 -4.87
CA GLY A 174 -0.16 -23.22 -4.60
C GLY A 174 0.51 -24.46 -3.97
N GLY A 175 0.47 -24.58 -2.66
CA GLY A 175 1.27 -25.57 -1.94
C GLY A 175 2.76 -25.29 -2.06
N SER A 176 3.54 -26.26 -2.54
CA SER A 176 5.00 -26.13 -2.75
C SER A 176 5.38 -25.52 -4.10
N THR A 177 4.44 -25.36 -5.03
CA THR A 177 4.70 -24.92 -6.40
C THR A 177 4.49 -23.41 -6.52
N GLU A 178 5.46 -22.69 -7.10
CA GLU A 178 5.28 -21.31 -7.50
C GLU A 178 4.37 -21.27 -8.74
N ILE A 179 3.28 -20.52 -8.65
CA ILE A 179 2.29 -20.37 -9.73
C ILE A 179 2.34 -19.01 -10.41
N ALA A 180 2.84 -17.98 -9.73
CA ALA A 180 3.07 -16.66 -10.31
C ALA A 180 4.11 -15.87 -9.52
N THR A 181 4.83 -14.99 -10.24
CA THR A 181 5.63 -13.90 -9.67
C THR A 181 5.12 -12.58 -10.26
N VAL A 182 4.68 -11.67 -9.42
CA VAL A 182 4.17 -10.35 -9.82
C VAL A 182 5.06 -9.28 -9.24
N GLN A 183 5.66 -8.47 -10.10
CA GLN A 183 6.49 -7.35 -9.66
C GLN A 183 5.61 -6.25 -9.04
N ILE A 184 5.93 -5.84 -7.81
CA ILE A 184 5.27 -4.74 -7.09
C ILE A 184 6.29 -3.61 -6.99
N SER A 185 6.67 -3.06 -8.14
CA SER A 185 7.66 -1.97 -8.20
C SER A 185 7.13 -0.70 -7.56
N SER A 186 8.07 0.19 -7.22
CA SER A 186 7.75 1.62 -7.03
C SER A 186 6.95 2.11 -8.25
N GLY A 187 5.85 2.81 -8.03
CA GLY A 187 4.93 3.21 -9.10
C GLY A 187 3.70 2.30 -9.27
N ALA A 188 3.76 1.04 -8.83
CA ALA A 188 2.63 0.10 -8.93
C ALA A 188 1.56 0.30 -7.83
N THR A 189 1.86 1.08 -6.80
CA THR A 189 0.90 1.35 -5.73
C THR A 189 -0.14 2.38 -6.19
N PHE A 190 -1.39 1.98 -6.14
CA PHE A 190 -2.53 2.83 -6.49
C PHE A 190 -3.09 3.58 -5.28
N ALA A 191 -3.10 2.93 -4.12
CA ALA A 191 -3.49 3.51 -2.84
C ALA A 191 -2.81 2.74 -1.69
N TYR A 192 -2.75 3.34 -0.51
CA TYR A 192 -2.11 2.72 0.63
C TYR A 192 -2.76 3.14 1.97
N LEU A 193 -2.58 2.30 2.99
CA LEU A 193 -2.99 2.56 4.37
C LEU A 193 -1.77 2.68 5.26
N LEU A 194 -1.82 3.60 6.22
CA LEU A 194 -0.73 3.91 7.11
C LEU A 194 -0.99 3.40 8.53
N LEU A 195 0.09 3.09 9.23
CA LEU A 195 0.15 2.95 10.67
C LEU A 195 0.83 4.16 11.27
N LYS A 196 0.31 4.64 12.39
CA LYS A 196 0.95 5.63 13.24
C LYS A 196 1.56 4.92 14.44
N PRO A 197 2.89 4.94 14.59
CA PRO A 197 3.56 4.33 15.72
C PRO A 197 3.20 4.99 17.05
N LYS A 198 3.08 4.18 18.10
CA LYS A 198 3.06 4.62 19.50
C LYS A 198 4.37 4.18 20.16
N TRP A 199 5.05 5.11 20.77
CA TRP A 199 6.40 4.93 21.26
C TRP A 199 6.45 4.55 22.73
N ASP A 200 7.54 3.91 23.13
CA ASP A 200 7.86 3.48 24.50
C ASP A 200 8.08 4.63 25.50
N ALA A 201 8.12 5.87 25.03
CA ALA A 201 8.25 7.04 25.87
C ALA A 201 7.46 8.23 25.32
N ASN A 202 7.03 9.14 26.22
CA ASN A 202 6.25 10.32 25.86
C ASN A 202 7.06 11.40 25.12
N GLN A 203 8.39 11.46 25.36
CA GLN A 203 9.27 12.46 24.75
C GLN A 203 10.08 11.84 23.64
N GLN A 204 10.06 12.43 22.45
CA GLN A 204 10.74 11.94 21.25
C GLN A 204 12.25 11.63 21.47
N LYS A 205 12.95 12.47 22.23
CA LYS A 205 14.36 12.24 22.55
C LYS A 205 14.65 10.94 23.30
N ASN A 206 13.63 10.31 23.88
CA ASN A 206 13.72 9.07 24.64
C ASN A 206 13.16 7.87 23.87
N TRP A 207 12.64 8.08 22.64
CA TRP A 207 12.08 7.00 21.84
C TRP A 207 13.15 6.00 21.44
N LYS A 208 12.90 4.74 21.68
CA LYS A 208 13.81 3.63 21.35
C LYS A 208 13.11 2.52 20.60
N LYS A 209 11.80 2.40 20.80
CA LYS A 209 11.03 1.27 20.31
C LYS A 209 9.57 1.67 20.08
N ILE A 210 8.97 1.08 19.06
CA ILE A 210 7.53 1.16 18.85
C ILE A 210 6.89 0.07 19.71
N GLU A 211 5.97 0.43 20.59
CA GLU A 211 5.28 -0.51 21.49
C GLU A 211 3.89 -0.87 20.97
N ASP A 212 3.22 0.07 20.31
CA ASP A 212 1.85 -0.08 19.82
C ASP A 212 1.66 0.77 18.56
N TRP A 213 0.49 0.75 17.99
CA TRP A 213 0.13 1.51 16.78
C TRP A 213 -1.34 1.89 16.78
N GLU A 214 -1.69 2.79 15.87
CA GLU A 214 -3.07 3.06 15.45
C GLU A 214 -3.12 3.16 13.92
N ASP A 215 -4.25 2.76 13.34
CA ASP A 215 -4.48 2.95 11.91
C ASP A 215 -4.64 4.44 11.61
N ASP A 216 -3.98 4.88 10.56
CA ASP A 216 -4.09 6.24 10.05
C ASP A 216 -4.69 6.21 8.65
N GLN A 217 -5.95 6.57 8.57
CA GLN A 217 -6.70 6.68 7.32
C GLN A 217 -6.61 8.12 6.79
N TRP A 218 -6.78 8.26 5.49
CA TRP A 218 -6.87 9.58 4.91
C TRP A 218 -8.09 10.33 5.48
N SER A 219 -7.86 11.57 5.89
CA SER A 219 -8.90 12.48 6.38
C SER A 219 -8.59 13.90 5.92
N LEU A 220 -9.61 14.72 5.83
CA LEU A 220 -9.46 16.15 5.49
C LEU A 220 -8.85 16.97 6.64
N PHE A 221 -8.84 16.42 7.88
CA PHE A 221 -8.36 17.12 9.08
C PHE A 221 -7.59 16.17 10.01
#